data_60fa2ec9d823baa7fbc19169a2a2a2c5
#
_entry.id   60fa2ec9d823baa7fbc19169a2a2a2c5
#
_cell.length_a   1.000
_cell.length_b   1.000
_cell.length_c   1.000
_cell.angle_alpha   90.00
_cell.angle_beta   90.00
_cell.angle_gamma   90.00
#
_symmetry.space_group_name_H-M   'P 1'
#
loop_
_entity.id
_entity.type
_entity.pdbx_description
1 polymer ?
#
loop_
_entity_poly.entity_id
_entity_poly.type
_entity_poly.pdbx_seq_one_letter_code
_entity_poly.pdbx_strand_id
1 'polypeptide(L)'
;MIDTHAHLHLIDRPTTELLDSAANAGVSHVVQVAIDLPSIYKNLNDYAFVSNCSITGGIHPLSVSDDVDLDAVLALLKQHIDRFVAIGETGLDYKYGNDNKKMQHLFFEAQLSFARTHQKPVIIHSRHSDEDMLKIVNQYPDVKKVFHCYATNYDFFEALAGDLNYVSFTGMITYAKKGKVIRSMREVPM
;
A
#
# COMPACT_ATOMS: atom_id res chain seq x y z
N MET A 1 -12.92 -15.19 3.02
CA MET A 1 -12.60 -13.73 2.91
C MET A 1 -11.13 -13.59 2.60
N ILE A 2 -10.71 -12.54 1.88
CA ILE A 2 -9.28 -12.21 1.67
C ILE A 2 -8.99 -10.92 2.44
N ASP A 3 -7.93 -10.92 3.25
CA ASP A 3 -7.38 -9.68 3.83
C ASP A 3 -6.34 -9.13 2.85
N THR A 4 -6.66 -8.02 2.22
CA THR A 4 -5.82 -7.43 1.17
C THR A 4 -4.73 -6.51 1.70
N HIS A 5 -4.62 -6.30 3.02
CA HIS A 5 -3.60 -5.45 3.61
C HIS A 5 -3.34 -5.78 5.08
N ALA A 6 -2.27 -6.46 5.36
CA ALA A 6 -1.82 -6.76 6.72
C ALA A 6 -0.31 -6.52 6.88
N HIS A 7 0.10 -6.13 8.08
CA HIS A 7 1.49 -6.00 8.49
C HIS A 7 1.83 -7.07 9.55
N LEU A 8 1.73 -8.35 9.17
CA LEU A 8 1.96 -9.48 10.10
C LEU A 8 3.34 -9.42 10.76
N HIS A 9 4.33 -8.88 10.05
CA HIS A 9 5.69 -8.72 10.55
C HIS A 9 5.82 -7.77 11.76
N LEU A 10 4.81 -6.94 12.02
CA LEU A 10 4.75 -6.05 13.19
C LEU A 10 4.09 -6.71 14.41
N ILE A 11 3.57 -7.93 14.25
CA ILE A 11 2.92 -8.67 15.33
C ILE A 11 3.93 -9.65 15.89
N ASP A 12 4.20 -9.57 17.19
CA ASP A 12 5.14 -10.45 17.89
C ASP A 12 4.52 -11.84 18.16
N ARG A 13 4.30 -12.57 17.05
CA ARG A 13 3.81 -13.96 17.05
C ARG A 13 4.36 -14.71 15.81
N PRO A 14 4.52 -16.03 15.88
CA PRO A 14 4.91 -16.83 14.71
C PRO A 14 3.95 -16.66 13.54
N THR A 15 4.50 -16.56 12.32
CA THR A 15 3.73 -16.43 11.08
C THR A 15 2.63 -17.48 10.92
N THR A 16 2.96 -18.73 11.25
CA THR A 16 2.01 -19.86 11.18
C THR A 16 0.82 -19.65 12.10
N GLU A 17 1.04 -19.24 13.34
CA GLU A 17 -0.05 -18.94 14.29
C GLU A 17 -0.96 -17.80 13.80
N LEU A 18 -0.37 -16.76 13.21
CA LEU A 18 -1.14 -15.62 12.68
C LEU A 18 -2.03 -16.06 11.52
N LEU A 19 -1.47 -16.82 10.59
CA LEU A 19 -2.22 -17.30 9.42
C LEU A 19 -3.26 -18.35 9.79
N ASP A 20 -2.97 -19.25 10.75
CA ASP A 20 -3.94 -20.21 11.27
C ASP A 20 -5.09 -19.48 12.01
N SER A 21 -4.78 -18.45 12.80
CA SER A 21 -5.78 -17.61 13.45
C SER A 21 -6.68 -16.90 12.45
N ALA A 22 -6.09 -16.35 11.37
CA ALA A 22 -6.83 -15.74 10.28
C ALA A 22 -7.74 -16.74 9.57
N ALA A 23 -7.23 -17.93 9.25
CA ALA A 23 -7.99 -19.01 8.62
C ALA A 23 -9.19 -19.45 9.48
N ASN A 24 -8.97 -19.64 10.80
CA ASN A 24 -10.03 -19.97 11.74
C ASN A 24 -11.10 -18.87 11.87
N ALA A 25 -10.74 -17.60 11.60
CA ALA A 25 -11.66 -16.48 11.51
C ALA A 25 -12.33 -16.33 10.12
N GLY A 26 -12.09 -17.26 9.18
CA GLY A 26 -12.66 -17.26 7.84
C GLY A 26 -11.89 -16.42 6.81
N VAL A 27 -10.65 -15.99 7.13
CA VAL A 27 -9.74 -15.32 6.18
C VAL A 27 -8.91 -16.39 5.47
N SER A 28 -9.24 -16.64 4.21
CA SER A 28 -8.61 -17.71 3.41
C SER A 28 -7.27 -17.31 2.78
N HIS A 29 -6.98 -16.00 2.69
CA HIS A 29 -5.75 -15.49 2.11
C HIS A 29 -5.41 -14.10 2.68
N VAL A 30 -4.13 -13.82 2.87
CA VAL A 30 -3.63 -12.55 3.39
C VAL A 30 -2.62 -11.96 2.42
N VAL A 31 -2.68 -10.65 2.18
CA VAL A 31 -1.62 -9.90 1.51
C VAL A 31 -0.75 -9.25 2.60
N GLN A 32 0.45 -9.77 2.77
CA GLN A 32 1.46 -9.26 3.71
C GLN A 32 2.20 -8.09 3.06
N VAL A 33 2.03 -6.90 3.61
CA VAL A 33 2.49 -5.65 3.00
C VAL A 33 3.80 -5.17 3.64
N ALA A 34 4.81 -4.87 2.79
CA ALA A 34 6.07 -4.27 3.21
C ALA A 34 5.93 -2.75 3.40
N ILE A 35 6.77 -2.18 4.27
CA ILE A 35 6.84 -0.74 4.54
C ILE A 35 8.27 -0.18 4.42
N ASP A 36 9.29 -1.05 4.48
CA ASP A 36 10.71 -0.71 4.50
C ASP A 36 11.57 -1.87 3.99
N LEU A 37 12.87 -1.66 3.84
CA LEU A 37 13.81 -2.70 3.42
C LEU A 37 13.79 -3.95 4.34
N PRO A 38 13.84 -3.83 5.67
CA PRO A 38 13.74 -4.98 6.55
C PRO A 38 12.49 -5.82 6.31
N SER A 39 11.33 -5.17 6.14
CA SER A 39 10.07 -5.87 5.89
C SER A 39 10.01 -6.50 4.49
N ILE A 40 10.65 -5.92 3.46
CA ILE A 40 10.80 -6.55 2.14
C ILE A 40 11.58 -7.85 2.27
N TYR A 41 12.74 -7.84 2.94
CA TYR A 41 13.53 -9.06 3.16
C TYR A 41 12.77 -10.10 3.99
N LYS A 42 12.05 -9.66 5.02
CA LYS A 42 11.22 -10.56 5.82
C LYS A 42 10.09 -11.17 4.99
N ASN A 43 9.45 -10.40 4.12
CA ASN A 43 8.45 -10.88 3.19
C ASN A 43 9.00 -11.96 2.27
N LEU A 44 10.18 -11.75 1.69
CA LEU A 44 10.83 -12.71 0.80
C LEU A 44 11.24 -14.00 1.51
N ASN A 45 11.69 -13.91 2.76
CA ASN A 45 12.20 -15.06 3.51
C ASN A 45 11.09 -15.87 4.19
N ASP A 46 10.12 -15.19 4.82
CA ASP A 46 9.18 -15.83 5.73
C ASP A 46 7.79 -16.08 5.13
N TYR A 47 7.39 -15.25 4.14
CA TYR A 47 6.01 -15.25 3.63
C TYR A 47 5.87 -15.64 2.16
N ALA A 48 6.91 -15.46 1.33
CA ALA A 48 6.82 -15.63 -0.12
C ALA A 48 6.48 -17.06 -0.59
N PHE A 49 6.63 -18.06 0.28
CA PHE A 49 6.38 -19.47 -0.02
C PHE A 49 5.19 -20.05 0.73
N VAL A 50 4.45 -19.21 1.44
CA VAL A 50 3.27 -19.63 2.20
C VAL A 50 2.04 -19.59 1.31
N SER A 51 1.35 -20.70 1.15
CA SER A 51 0.29 -20.89 0.13
C SER A 51 -0.92 -19.97 0.29
N ASN A 52 -1.24 -19.57 1.52
CA ASN A 52 -2.35 -18.66 1.85
C ASN A 52 -1.90 -17.23 2.15
N CYS A 53 -0.68 -16.88 1.69
CA CYS A 53 -0.12 -15.54 1.84
C CYS A 53 0.48 -15.06 0.52
N SER A 54 0.23 -13.82 0.16
CA SER A 54 0.93 -13.10 -0.90
C SER A 54 1.72 -11.95 -0.29
N ILE A 55 2.78 -11.51 -0.96
CA ILE A 55 3.65 -10.46 -0.45
C ILE A 55 3.72 -9.26 -1.38
N THR A 56 4.04 -8.10 -0.81
CA THR A 56 4.39 -6.89 -1.56
C THR A 56 5.82 -6.45 -1.27
N GLY A 57 6.35 -5.57 -2.11
CA GLY A 57 7.61 -4.89 -1.88
C GLY A 57 7.46 -3.40 -2.17
N GLY A 58 7.91 -2.57 -1.26
CA GLY A 58 7.83 -1.11 -1.39
C GLY A 58 8.34 -0.39 -0.14
N ILE A 59 8.53 0.93 -0.28
CA ILE A 59 8.97 1.82 0.80
C ILE A 59 7.85 2.80 1.11
N HIS A 60 7.35 2.71 2.33
CA HIS A 60 6.32 3.58 2.89
C HIS A 60 6.85 5.02 3.06
N PRO A 61 6.04 6.06 2.89
CA PRO A 61 6.49 7.46 3.00
C PRO A 61 7.16 7.83 4.33
N LEU A 62 6.81 7.18 5.42
CA LEU A 62 7.47 7.41 6.72
C LEU A 62 8.79 6.64 6.89
N SER A 63 9.11 5.75 5.96
CA SER A 63 10.38 5.00 5.95
C SER A 63 11.39 5.55 4.95
N VAL A 64 11.06 6.63 4.23
CA VAL A 64 12.01 7.30 3.34
C VAL A 64 12.95 8.21 4.12
N SER A 65 14.25 8.13 3.84
CA SER A 65 15.30 8.98 4.40
C SER A 65 16.50 9.02 3.46
N ASP A 66 17.46 9.91 3.73
CA ASP A 66 18.72 9.99 2.97
C ASP A 66 19.56 8.70 3.07
N ASP A 67 19.32 7.87 4.07
CA ASP A 67 20.02 6.58 4.25
C ASP A 67 19.45 5.46 3.39
N VAL A 68 18.29 5.66 2.75
CA VAL A 68 17.65 4.66 1.89
C VAL A 68 18.02 4.91 0.44
N ASP A 69 18.86 4.04 -0.10
CA ASP A 69 19.24 4.07 -1.52
C ASP A 69 18.09 3.60 -2.41
N LEU A 70 17.48 4.53 -3.13
CA LEU A 70 16.33 4.25 -4.03
C LEU A 70 16.70 3.29 -5.15
N ASP A 71 17.90 3.42 -5.74
CA ASP A 71 18.33 2.56 -6.85
C ASP A 71 18.53 1.12 -6.36
N ALA A 72 19.09 0.95 -5.18
CA ALA A 72 19.23 -0.36 -4.54
C ALA A 72 17.86 -0.98 -4.21
N VAL A 73 16.88 -0.18 -3.75
CA VAL A 73 15.50 -0.64 -3.54
C VAL A 73 14.90 -1.12 -4.85
N LEU A 74 14.96 -0.33 -5.91
CA LEU A 74 14.38 -0.69 -7.22
C LEU A 74 15.07 -1.93 -7.82
N ALA A 75 16.39 -2.07 -7.63
CA ALA A 75 17.12 -3.27 -8.05
C ALA A 75 16.66 -4.53 -7.31
N LEU A 76 16.46 -4.43 -5.97
CA LEU A 76 15.91 -5.52 -5.15
C LEU A 76 14.49 -5.90 -5.61
N LEU A 77 13.62 -4.93 -5.81
CA LEU A 77 12.26 -5.17 -6.30
C LEU A 77 12.27 -5.85 -7.67
N LYS A 78 13.14 -5.42 -8.58
CA LYS A 78 13.30 -6.03 -9.91
C LYS A 78 13.80 -7.47 -9.83
N GLN A 79 14.78 -7.75 -8.97
CA GLN A 79 15.32 -9.09 -8.79
C GLN A 79 14.25 -10.11 -8.35
N HIS A 80 13.25 -9.65 -7.60
CA HIS A 80 12.21 -10.51 -7.02
C HIS A 80 10.80 -10.18 -7.52
N ILE A 81 10.67 -9.53 -8.68
CA ILE A 81 9.39 -8.98 -9.18
C ILE A 81 8.28 -10.04 -9.29
N ASP A 82 8.62 -11.26 -9.64
CA ASP A 82 7.65 -12.36 -9.78
C ASP A 82 7.08 -12.84 -8.43
N ARG A 83 7.73 -12.50 -7.32
CA ARG A 83 7.27 -12.82 -5.97
C ARG A 83 6.24 -11.82 -5.44
N PHE A 84 6.30 -10.58 -5.90
CA PHE A 84 5.41 -9.53 -5.42
C PHE A 84 4.10 -9.49 -6.22
N VAL A 85 2.96 -9.53 -5.51
CA VAL A 85 1.64 -9.35 -6.13
C VAL A 85 1.33 -7.88 -6.40
N ALA A 86 1.99 -6.96 -5.69
CA ALA A 86 1.87 -5.52 -5.86
C ALA A 86 3.16 -4.82 -5.42
N ILE A 87 3.36 -3.59 -5.89
CA ILE A 87 4.35 -2.66 -5.34
C ILE A 87 3.69 -1.85 -4.22
N GLY A 88 4.33 -1.79 -3.10
CA GLY A 88 3.83 -1.06 -1.93
C GLY A 88 4.10 -1.80 -0.59
N GLU A 89 3.80 -1.09 0.47
CA GLU A 89 3.07 0.16 0.58
C GLU A 89 3.97 1.34 0.18
N THR A 90 3.43 2.29 -0.59
CA THR A 90 4.12 3.52 -1.00
C THR A 90 3.12 4.68 -1.06
N GLY A 91 3.56 5.92 -1.15
CA GLY A 91 2.66 7.06 -1.20
C GLY A 91 3.17 8.29 -0.47
N LEU A 92 2.25 9.05 0.14
CA LEU A 92 2.53 10.32 0.82
C LEU A 92 1.87 10.38 2.20
N ASP A 93 2.62 10.85 3.21
CA ASP A 93 2.12 11.12 4.57
C ASP A 93 2.67 12.46 5.08
N TYR A 94 1.79 13.45 5.23
CA TYR A 94 2.16 14.78 5.72
C TYR A 94 1.70 15.04 7.15
N LYS A 95 1.22 14.01 7.85
CA LYS A 95 0.70 14.18 9.22
C LYS A 95 1.76 14.70 10.20
N TYR A 96 3.00 14.27 10.03
CA TYR A 96 4.08 14.58 10.97
C TYR A 96 5.01 15.70 10.49
N GLY A 97 4.58 16.46 9.47
CA GLY A 97 5.34 17.56 8.89
C GLY A 97 5.68 17.35 7.41
N ASN A 98 6.36 18.34 6.85
CA ASN A 98 6.69 18.38 5.42
C ASN A 98 8.18 18.31 5.13
N ASP A 99 9.03 18.08 6.14
CA ASP A 99 10.48 18.21 6.02
C ASP A 99 11.08 17.23 4.99
N ASN A 100 10.50 16.03 4.85
CA ASN A 100 10.91 15.03 3.87
C ASN A 100 9.96 14.92 2.65
N LYS A 101 9.09 15.90 2.41
CA LYS A 101 8.10 15.88 1.34
C LYS A 101 8.71 15.60 -0.04
N LYS A 102 9.83 16.24 -0.37
CA LYS A 102 10.52 16.03 -1.64
C LYS A 102 11.01 14.58 -1.80
N MET A 103 11.51 14.01 -0.72
CA MET A 103 11.96 12.62 -0.70
C MET A 103 10.78 11.65 -0.88
N GLN A 104 9.66 11.90 -0.19
CA GLN A 104 8.44 11.11 -0.37
C GLN A 104 7.96 11.15 -1.82
N HIS A 105 7.93 12.32 -2.48
CA HIS A 105 7.60 12.45 -3.90
C HIS A 105 8.52 11.61 -4.77
N LEU A 106 9.84 11.76 -4.60
CA LEU A 106 10.85 11.03 -5.37
C LEU A 106 10.62 9.50 -5.29
N PHE A 107 10.48 8.98 -4.07
CA PHE A 107 10.27 7.55 -3.84
C PHE A 107 8.91 7.07 -4.39
N PHE A 108 7.87 7.87 -4.21
CA PHE A 108 6.53 7.50 -4.68
C PHE A 108 6.46 7.46 -6.21
N GLU A 109 6.93 8.49 -6.90
CA GLU A 109 6.95 8.55 -8.37
C GLU A 109 7.84 7.45 -8.96
N ALA A 110 8.99 7.17 -8.37
CA ALA A 110 9.87 6.09 -8.80
C ALA A 110 9.19 4.71 -8.67
N GLN A 111 8.49 4.45 -7.56
CA GLN A 111 7.78 3.19 -7.35
C GLN A 111 6.54 3.07 -8.25
N LEU A 112 5.82 4.15 -8.56
CA LEU A 112 4.74 4.15 -9.56
C LEU A 112 5.27 3.85 -10.96
N SER A 113 6.36 4.50 -11.37
CA SER A 113 7.01 4.26 -12.66
C SER A 113 7.54 2.82 -12.78
N PHE A 114 8.12 2.29 -11.70
CA PHE A 114 8.57 0.92 -11.61
C PHE A 114 7.39 -0.07 -11.75
N ALA A 115 6.31 0.16 -11.02
CA ALA A 115 5.09 -0.65 -11.07
C ALA A 115 4.48 -0.66 -12.48
N ARG A 116 4.42 0.52 -13.14
CA ARG A 116 3.97 0.65 -14.54
C ARG A 116 4.81 -0.19 -15.49
N THR A 117 6.14 -0.10 -15.38
CA THR A 117 7.08 -0.85 -16.22
C THR A 117 6.91 -2.36 -16.07
N HIS A 118 6.63 -2.83 -14.86
CA HIS A 118 6.49 -4.25 -14.54
C HIS A 118 5.03 -4.73 -14.48
N GLN A 119 4.07 -3.89 -14.88
CA GLN A 119 2.63 -4.20 -14.91
C GLN A 119 2.09 -4.70 -13.55
N LYS A 120 2.60 -4.15 -12.45
CA LYS A 120 2.15 -4.48 -11.09
C LYS A 120 1.15 -3.44 -10.58
N PRO A 121 0.13 -3.84 -9.82
CA PRO A 121 -0.69 -2.90 -9.08
C PRO A 121 0.12 -2.22 -7.99
N VAL A 122 -0.37 -1.07 -7.50
CA VAL A 122 0.27 -0.30 -6.43
C VAL A 122 -0.68 -0.17 -5.24
N ILE A 123 -0.18 -0.46 -4.04
CA ILE A 123 -0.87 -0.19 -2.78
C ILE A 123 -0.41 1.17 -2.27
N ILE A 124 -1.35 2.10 -2.16
CA ILE A 124 -1.08 3.51 -1.88
C ILE A 124 -1.50 3.88 -0.46
N HIS A 125 -0.54 4.43 0.29
CA HIS A 125 -0.76 5.20 1.51
C HIS A 125 -1.02 6.67 1.16
N SER A 126 -2.09 7.25 1.70
CA SER A 126 -2.39 8.68 1.54
C SER A 126 -2.87 9.28 2.86
N ARG A 127 -2.12 10.25 3.39
CA ARG A 127 -2.51 10.93 4.63
C ARG A 127 -2.14 12.40 4.61
N HIS A 128 -3.16 13.27 4.70
CA HIS A 128 -3.01 14.74 4.63
C HIS A 128 -2.26 15.24 3.37
N SER A 129 -2.36 14.53 2.25
CA SER A 129 -1.59 14.75 1.03
C SER A 129 -2.46 14.82 -0.23
N ASP A 130 -3.76 15.01 -0.09
CA ASP A 130 -4.75 14.84 -1.18
C ASP A 130 -4.39 15.60 -2.46
N GLU A 131 -3.94 16.86 -2.37
CA GLU A 131 -3.60 17.67 -3.54
C GLU A 131 -2.40 17.13 -4.33
N ASP A 132 -1.30 16.83 -3.64
CA ASP A 132 -0.10 16.29 -4.28
C ASP A 132 -0.31 14.84 -4.72
N MET A 133 -1.07 14.08 -3.95
CA MET A 133 -1.46 12.73 -4.31
C MET A 133 -2.16 12.72 -5.67
N LEU A 134 -3.20 13.56 -5.88
CA LEU A 134 -3.90 13.68 -7.17
C LEU A 134 -2.97 14.09 -8.30
N LYS A 135 -2.09 15.08 -8.07
CA LYS A 135 -1.14 15.53 -9.10
C LYS A 135 -0.23 14.41 -9.59
N ILE A 136 0.22 13.54 -8.67
CA ILE A 136 1.12 12.45 -9.01
C ILE A 136 0.35 11.28 -9.64
N VAL A 137 -0.67 10.75 -8.98
CA VAL A 137 -1.34 9.52 -9.44
C VAL A 137 -2.05 9.68 -10.77
N ASN A 138 -2.52 10.90 -11.11
CA ASN A 138 -3.17 11.19 -12.38
C ASN A 138 -2.22 11.19 -13.59
N GLN A 139 -0.89 11.16 -13.35
CA GLN A 139 0.11 10.92 -14.41
C GLN A 139 0.26 9.41 -14.75
N TYR A 140 -0.36 8.54 -13.98
CA TYR A 140 -0.32 7.08 -14.13
C TYR A 140 -1.74 6.47 -14.26
N PRO A 141 -2.58 6.92 -15.23
CA PRO A 141 -3.96 6.44 -15.35
C PRO A 141 -4.06 4.95 -15.71
N ASP A 142 -3.01 4.41 -16.29
CA ASP A 142 -2.86 3.02 -16.73
C ASP A 142 -2.33 2.08 -15.64
N VAL A 143 -1.92 2.58 -14.48
CA VAL A 143 -1.50 1.77 -13.32
C VAL A 143 -2.72 1.47 -12.45
N LYS A 144 -2.90 0.18 -12.08
CA LYS A 144 -3.90 -0.22 -11.09
C LYS A 144 -3.48 0.25 -9.69
N LYS A 145 -4.31 1.04 -9.03
CA LYS A 145 -4.03 1.65 -7.72
C LYS A 145 -5.06 1.23 -6.68
N VAL A 146 -4.60 0.83 -5.50
CA VAL A 146 -5.44 0.57 -4.34
C VAL A 146 -5.09 1.58 -3.26
N PHE A 147 -5.97 2.54 -3.00
CA PHE A 147 -5.84 3.48 -1.89
C PHE A 147 -6.25 2.77 -0.60
N HIS A 148 -5.25 2.35 0.14
CA HIS A 148 -5.43 1.61 1.39
C HIS A 148 -5.95 2.53 2.50
N CYS A 149 -6.82 1.97 3.36
CA CYS A 149 -7.38 2.69 4.51
C CYS A 149 -7.95 4.07 4.13
N TYR A 150 -8.77 4.09 3.08
CA TYR A 150 -9.27 5.32 2.46
C TYR A 150 -9.99 6.21 3.48
N ALA A 151 -9.43 7.39 3.73
CA ALA A 151 -9.88 8.31 4.76
C ALA A 151 -10.24 9.71 4.22
N THR A 152 -10.22 9.89 2.90
CA THR A 152 -10.56 11.16 2.24
C THR A 152 -12.03 11.18 1.77
N ASN A 153 -12.44 12.26 1.09
CA ASN A 153 -13.81 12.42 0.64
C ASN A 153 -14.05 11.77 -0.74
N TYR A 154 -15.30 11.68 -1.16
CA TYR A 154 -15.68 11.11 -2.44
C TYR A 154 -15.18 11.97 -3.61
N ASP A 155 -15.14 13.29 -3.48
CA ASP A 155 -14.66 14.21 -4.52
C ASP A 155 -13.20 13.91 -4.92
N PHE A 156 -12.38 13.45 -3.97
CA PHE A 156 -11.03 12.96 -4.28
C PHE A 156 -11.08 11.74 -5.19
N PHE A 157 -11.97 10.78 -4.91
CA PHE A 157 -12.12 9.57 -5.72
C PHE A 157 -12.59 9.92 -7.15
N GLU A 158 -13.54 10.83 -7.29
CA GLU A 158 -14.02 11.30 -8.60
C GLU A 158 -12.94 12.05 -9.41
N ALA A 159 -11.98 12.67 -8.73
CA ALA A 159 -10.88 13.38 -9.37
C ALA A 159 -9.74 12.48 -9.86
N LEU A 160 -9.79 11.18 -9.56
CA LEU A 160 -8.78 10.21 -10.01
C LEU A 160 -8.93 9.92 -11.51
N ALA A 161 -7.84 10.06 -12.25
CA ALA A 161 -7.82 9.73 -13.68
C ALA A 161 -7.78 8.23 -13.93
N GLY A 162 -8.59 7.76 -14.89
CA GLY A 162 -8.67 6.36 -15.32
C GLY A 162 -9.54 5.47 -14.41
N ASP A 163 -9.84 4.27 -14.90
CA ASP A 163 -10.81 3.34 -14.29
C ASP A 163 -10.14 2.27 -13.40
N LEU A 164 -8.83 2.36 -13.18
CA LEU A 164 -8.04 1.38 -12.43
C LEU A 164 -7.77 1.80 -10.98
N ASN A 165 -8.69 2.57 -10.39
CA ASN A 165 -8.60 3.07 -9.03
C ASN A 165 -9.55 2.31 -8.11
N TYR A 166 -9.00 1.77 -7.04
CA TYR A 166 -9.71 1.02 -6.01
C TYR A 166 -9.45 1.64 -4.64
N VAL A 167 -10.40 1.49 -3.74
CA VAL A 167 -10.23 1.91 -2.34
C VAL A 167 -10.50 0.75 -1.41
N SER A 168 -9.83 0.72 -0.27
CA SER A 168 -10.17 -0.21 0.80
C SER A 168 -10.48 0.54 2.09
N PHE A 169 -11.46 0.03 2.84
CA PHE A 169 -11.85 0.55 4.13
C PHE A 169 -11.41 -0.44 5.21
N THR A 170 -10.86 0.08 6.30
CA THR A 170 -10.38 -0.72 7.42
C THR A 170 -11.33 -0.64 8.62
N GLY A 171 -10.97 -1.25 9.73
CA GLY A 171 -11.71 -1.13 10.99
C GLY A 171 -11.96 0.30 11.46
N MET A 172 -11.30 1.31 10.87
CA MET A 172 -11.56 2.71 11.13
C MET A 172 -13.03 3.11 10.89
N ILE A 173 -13.73 2.47 9.96
CA ILE A 173 -15.15 2.72 9.71
C ILE A 173 -16.03 2.38 10.92
N THR A 174 -15.61 1.46 11.78
CA THR A 174 -16.36 1.07 12.98
C THR A 174 -16.34 2.13 14.06
N TYR A 175 -15.35 3.01 14.05
CA TYR A 175 -15.20 4.14 14.99
C TYR A 175 -15.76 5.45 14.44
N ALA A 176 -15.92 5.55 13.13
CA ALA A 176 -16.41 6.74 12.45
C ALA A 176 -17.92 6.90 12.69
N LYS A 177 -18.31 7.69 13.66
CA LYS A 177 -19.74 7.92 14.00
C LYS A 177 -20.52 8.63 12.89
N LYS A 178 -19.90 9.58 12.20
CA LYS A 178 -20.40 10.32 11.02
C LYS A 178 -19.20 10.96 10.33
N GLY A 179 -19.30 11.29 9.04
CA GLY A 179 -18.29 12.08 8.36
C GLY A 179 -17.92 11.55 6.99
N LYS A 180 -16.86 12.12 6.41
CA LYS A 180 -16.44 11.90 5.02
C LYS A 180 -16.16 10.43 4.70
N VAL A 181 -15.56 9.68 5.62
CA VAL A 181 -15.22 8.25 5.39
C VAL A 181 -16.46 7.38 5.19
N ILE A 182 -17.49 7.56 6.05
CA ILE A 182 -18.75 6.81 5.94
C ILE A 182 -19.50 7.21 4.65
N ARG A 183 -19.45 8.49 4.30
CA ARG A 183 -20.03 8.97 3.05
C ARG A 183 -19.31 8.34 1.85
N SER A 184 -17.99 8.44 1.79
CA SER A 184 -17.19 7.84 0.72
C SER A 184 -17.44 6.33 0.57
N MET A 185 -17.53 5.58 1.69
CA MET A 185 -17.84 4.15 1.66
C MET A 185 -19.17 3.82 0.98
N ARG A 186 -20.16 4.73 1.04
CA ARG A 186 -21.48 4.56 0.42
C ARG A 186 -21.54 4.99 -1.04
N GLU A 187 -20.67 5.90 -1.43
CA GLU A 187 -20.70 6.56 -2.75
C GLU A 187 -19.70 5.96 -3.73
N VAL A 188 -18.58 5.43 -3.24
CA VAL A 188 -17.60 4.73 -4.12
C VAL A 188 -18.26 3.49 -4.72
N PRO A 189 -18.20 3.30 -6.06
CA PRO A 189 -18.73 2.11 -6.74
C PRO A 189 -18.09 0.82 -6.22
N MET A 190 -18.91 -0.25 -6.09
CA MET A 190 -18.43 -1.59 -5.71
C MET A 190 -17.96 -2.38 -6.93
#